data_77efabed6b2741f5fa515a327958e634
#
_entry.id   77efabed6b2741f5fa515a327958e634
#
_cell.length_a   1.000
_cell.length_b   1.000
_cell.length_c   1.000
_cell.angle_alpha   90.00
_cell.angle_beta   90.00
_cell.angle_gamma   90.00
#
_symmetry.space_group_name_H-M   'P 1'
#
loop_
_entity.id
_entity.type
_entity.pdbx_description
1 polymer ?
#
loop_
_entity_poly.entity_id
_entity_poly.type
_entity_poly.pdbx_seq_one_letter_code
_entity_poly.pdbx_strand_id
1 'polypeptide(L)'
;NRMVVKEKITAEKKDSTLSNIHPFTSMEKGITTADLVVEAATENVDLKLKIFKQMDDLAPANAILATNTSSISITNIAAVTKRPSQVIGMHFMNPVPIMKLVEVIRGFATSDAVCSQIMSLSQNLGKTPTEVNDYPGFIANRILMPMINEAIYSLYEGVAGVSEIDTVMKLGMAHPMGPLQLADFIGLDVCLSI
;
A
#
# COMPACT_ATOMS: atom_id res chain seq x y z
N ASN A 1 2.84 -23.74 3.14
CA ASN A 1 2.13 -25.03 3.27
C ASN A 1 0.60 -24.92 3.06
N ARG A 2 -0.11 -23.90 3.60
CA ARG A 2 -1.58 -23.77 3.48
C ARG A 2 -2.09 -23.71 2.02
N MET A 3 -1.33 -23.09 1.11
CA MET A 3 -1.72 -23.01 -0.31
C MET A 3 -1.56 -24.36 -1.03
N VAL A 4 -0.54 -25.13 -0.66
CA VAL A 4 -0.35 -26.52 -1.19
C VAL A 4 -1.46 -27.43 -0.68
N VAL A 5 -1.76 -27.39 0.62
CA VAL A 5 -2.85 -28.18 1.22
C VAL A 5 -4.21 -27.85 0.60
N LYS A 6 -4.42 -26.59 0.17
CA LYS A 6 -5.64 -26.15 -0.53
C LYS A 6 -5.57 -26.32 -2.05
N GLU A 7 -4.58 -27.01 -2.54
CA GLU A 7 -4.35 -27.28 -3.99
C GLU A 7 -4.32 -26.03 -4.88
N LYS A 8 -3.96 -24.87 -4.28
CA LYS A 8 -3.83 -23.60 -5.01
C LYS A 8 -2.51 -23.45 -5.73
N ILE A 9 -1.47 -24.13 -5.26
CA ILE A 9 -0.15 -24.25 -5.89
C ILE A 9 0.39 -25.65 -5.65
N THR A 10 1.29 -26.12 -6.54
CA THR A 10 1.99 -27.39 -6.35
C THR A 10 3.12 -27.27 -5.33
N ALA A 11 3.63 -28.39 -4.84
CA ALA A 11 4.79 -28.43 -3.95
C ALA A 11 6.05 -27.87 -4.61
N GLU A 12 6.28 -28.21 -5.88
CA GLU A 12 7.40 -27.72 -6.69
C GLU A 12 7.33 -26.19 -6.85
N LYS A 13 6.13 -25.63 -7.10
CA LYS A 13 5.95 -24.18 -7.20
C LYS A 13 6.24 -23.48 -5.89
N LYS A 14 5.83 -24.09 -4.75
CA LYS A 14 6.16 -23.57 -3.41
C LYS A 14 7.67 -23.54 -3.21
N ASP A 15 8.35 -24.66 -3.48
CA ASP A 15 9.78 -24.79 -3.23
C ASP A 15 10.61 -23.89 -4.16
N SER A 16 10.24 -23.77 -5.43
CA SER A 16 10.81 -22.79 -6.36
C SER A 16 10.57 -21.34 -5.91
N THR A 17 9.42 -21.02 -5.33
CA THR A 17 9.16 -19.69 -4.79
C THR A 17 10.04 -19.39 -3.58
N LEU A 18 10.16 -20.35 -2.65
CA LEU A 18 10.95 -20.16 -1.44
C LEU A 18 12.46 -20.06 -1.73
N SER A 19 12.96 -20.76 -2.75
CA SER A 19 14.38 -20.68 -3.14
C SER A 19 14.78 -19.31 -3.70
N ASN A 20 13.82 -18.49 -4.15
CA ASN A 20 14.05 -17.13 -4.61
C ASN A 20 13.95 -16.07 -3.49
N ILE A 21 13.67 -16.48 -2.24
CA ILE A 21 13.57 -15.57 -1.10
C ILE A 21 14.84 -15.69 -0.26
N HIS A 22 15.59 -14.61 -0.19
CA HIS A 22 16.85 -14.55 0.58
C HIS A 22 16.68 -13.54 1.73
N PRO A 23 16.43 -13.99 2.97
CA PRO A 23 16.28 -13.11 4.13
C PRO A 23 17.62 -12.54 4.58
N PHE A 24 17.64 -11.25 4.93
CA PHE A 24 18.79 -10.55 5.48
C PHE A 24 18.39 -9.82 6.77
N THR A 25 19.31 -9.75 7.70
CA THR A 25 19.18 -8.95 8.94
C THR A 25 19.86 -7.59 8.83
N SER A 26 20.54 -7.33 7.71
CA SER A 26 21.21 -6.06 7.39
C SER A 26 20.63 -5.53 6.09
N MET A 27 20.22 -4.26 6.10
CA MET A 27 19.76 -3.57 4.90
C MET A 27 20.85 -3.55 3.83
N GLU A 28 22.10 -3.22 4.20
CA GLU A 28 23.22 -3.17 3.28
C GLU A 28 23.37 -4.47 2.47
N LYS A 29 23.32 -5.63 3.15
CA LYS A 29 23.44 -6.93 2.47
C LYS A 29 22.25 -7.26 1.56
N GLY A 30 21.08 -6.69 1.87
CA GLY A 30 19.85 -6.98 1.14
C GLY A 30 19.61 -6.14 -0.11
N ILE A 31 20.14 -4.92 -0.17
CA ILE A 31 19.74 -3.97 -1.21
C ILE A 31 20.84 -3.48 -2.16
N THR A 32 22.11 -3.80 -1.90
CA THR A 32 23.26 -3.32 -2.71
C THR A 32 23.25 -3.76 -4.18
N THR A 33 22.43 -4.74 -4.54
CA THR A 33 22.27 -5.22 -5.91
C THR A 33 20.82 -5.17 -6.39
N ALA A 34 19.96 -4.47 -5.66
CA ALA A 34 18.52 -4.42 -5.97
C ALA A 34 18.23 -3.38 -7.05
N ASP A 35 17.36 -3.73 -8.01
CA ASP A 35 16.79 -2.79 -8.99
C ASP A 35 15.61 -2.00 -8.43
N LEU A 36 14.91 -2.58 -7.46
CA LEU A 36 13.78 -1.99 -6.74
C LEU A 36 13.87 -2.33 -5.25
N VAL A 37 13.75 -1.32 -4.41
CA VAL A 37 13.64 -1.47 -2.95
C VAL A 37 12.28 -0.97 -2.53
N VAL A 38 11.46 -1.83 -1.88
CA VAL A 38 10.13 -1.47 -1.36
C VAL A 38 10.16 -1.43 0.15
N GLU A 39 9.99 -0.27 0.73
CA GLU A 39 9.89 -0.09 2.18
C GLU A 39 8.44 -0.33 2.64
N ALA A 40 8.27 -1.20 3.63
CA ALA A 40 6.98 -1.54 4.25
C ALA A 40 7.13 -1.77 5.77
N ALA A 41 7.98 -0.98 6.43
CA ALA A 41 8.39 -1.24 7.81
C ALA A 41 7.60 -0.47 8.86
N THR A 42 7.15 0.76 8.57
CA THR A 42 6.59 1.66 9.58
C THR A 42 5.74 2.78 8.95
N GLU A 43 4.78 3.32 9.74
CA GLU A 43 4.09 4.58 9.44
C GLU A 43 4.55 5.74 10.35
N ASN A 44 5.66 5.56 11.07
CA ASN A 44 6.33 6.68 11.75
C ASN A 44 7.15 7.49 10.74
N VAL A 45 6.81 8.77 10.57
CA VAL A 45 7.40 9.66 9.56
C VAL A 45 8.92 9.78 9.73
N ASP A 46 9.39 10.10 10.94
CA ASP A 46 10.81 10.34 11.20
C ASP A 46 11.66 9.08 10.94
N LEU A 47 11.14 7.93 11.33
CA LEU A 47 11.81 6.65 11.10
C LEU A 47 11.83 6.31 9.61
N LYS A 48 10.71 6.52 8.90
CA LYS A 48 10.64 6.29 7.45
C LYS A 48 11.62 7.16 6.68
N LEU A 49 11.74 8.45 7.02
CA LEU A 49 12.70 9.35 6.40
C LEU A 49 14.15 8.91 6.65
N LYS A 50 14.47 8.40 7.85
CA LYS A 50 15.79 7.81 8.15
C LYS A 50 16.05 6.56 7.31
N ILE A 51 15.06 5.67 7.19
CA ILE A 51 15.16 4.47 6.35
C ILE A 51 15.43 4.86 4.89
N PHE A 52 14.71 5.85 4.34
CA PHE A 52 14.90 6.29 2.96
C PHE A 52 16.28 6.90 2.71
N LYS A 53 16.83 7.65 3.66
CA LYS A 53 18.23 8.13 3.58
C LYS A 53 19.20 6.95 3.51
N GLN A 54 19.02 5.93 4.34
CA GLN A 54 19.87 4.74 4.32
C GLN A 54 19.71 3.95 3.02
N MET A 55 18.49 3.77 2.51
CA MET A 55 18.24 3.13 1.22
C MET A 55 18.91 3.89 0.08
N ASP A 56 18.84 5.23 0.08
CA ASP A 56 19.47 6.09 -0.91
C ASP A 56 21.00 5.96 -0.93
N ASP A 57 21.62 5.82 0.24
CA ASP A 57 23.07 5.66 0.36
C ASP A 57 23.57 4.26 -0.03
N LEU A 58 22.76 3.22 0.16
CA LEU A 58 23.17 1.82 0.01
C LEU A 58 22.73 1.18 -1.32
N ALA A 59 21.57 1.55 -1.85
CA ALA A 59 21.06 0.97 -3.08
C ALA A 59 21.82 1.47 -4.32
N PRO A 60 21.90 0.66 -5.40
CA PRO A 60 22.49 1.12 -6.66
C PRO A 60 21.89 2.43 -7.16
N ALA A 61 22.71 3.25 -7.85
CA ALA A 61 22.30 4.59 -8.28
C ALA A 61 21.06 4.61 -9.20
N ASN A 62 20.82 3.52 -9.92
CA ASN A 62 19.67 3.32 -10.81
C ASN A 62 18.48 2.63 -10.15
N ALA A 63 18.60 2.21 -8.88
CA ALA A 63 17.50 1.52 -8.18
C ALA A 63 16.34 2.46 -7.91
N ILE A 64 15.13 1.95 -8.11
CA ILE A 64 13.89 2.64 -7.72
C ILE A 64 13.66 2.41 -6.22
N LEU A 65 13.32 3.47 -5.51
CA LEU A 65 12.96 3.42 -4.09
C LEU A 65 11.45 3.61 -3.95
N ALA A 66 10.77 2.56 -3.54
CA ALA A 66 9.32 2.58 -3.35
C ALA A 66 8.94 2.47 -1.87
N THR A 67 7.75 2.95 -1.51
CA THR A 67 7.17 2.80 -0.17
C THR A 67 5.74 2.28 -0.25
N ASN A 68 5.38 1.41 0.69
CA ASN A 68 4.02 0.91 0.88
C ASN A 68 3.23 1.74 1.92
N THR A 69 3.59 2.99 2.11
CA THR A 69 2.86 3.86 3.04
C THR A 69 1.40 4.05 2.62
N SER A 70 0.51 4.18 3.61
CA SER A 70 -0.92 4.45 3.39
C SER A 70 -1.27 5.93 3.45
N SER A 71 -0.38 6.79 3.99
CA SER A 71 -0.73 8.18 4.32
C SER A 71 0.42 9.19 4.20
N ILE A 72 1.69 8.74 4.25
CA ILE A 72 2.82 9.66 4.27
C ILE A 72 3.14 10.14 2.85
N SER A 73 3.30 11.45 2.67
CA SER A 73 3.61 12.08 1.39
C SER A 73 4.88 11.50 0.75
N ILE A 74 4.72 11.01 -0.48
CA ILE A 74 5.82 10.51 -1.31
C ILE A 74 6.81 11.61 -1.64
N THR A 75 6.32 12.83 -1.85
CA THR A 75 7.13 14.03 -2.09
C THR A 75 8.04 14.33 -0.91
N ASN A 76 7.52 14.26 0.32
CA ASN A 76 8.32 14.46 1.52
C ASN A 76 9.39 13.36 1.71
N ILE A 77 9.03 12.11 1.41
CA ILE A 77 9.97 10.99 1.44
C ILE A 77 11.06 11.19 0.38
N ALA A 78 10.69 11.56 -0.83
CA ALA A 78 11.64 11.81 -1.93
C ALA A 78 12.63 12.95 -1.62
N ALA A 79 12.17 13.98 -0.91
CA ALA A 79 12.97 15.16 -0.60
C ALA A 79 14.20 14.88 0.29
N VAL A 80 14.23 13.75 1.02
CA VAL A 80 15.39 13.37 1.84
C VAL A 80 16.40 12.49 1.09
N THR A 81 16.14 12.17 -0.18
CA THR A 81 17.02 11.37 -1.05
C THR A 81 17.76 12.24 -2.06
N LYS A 82 18.86 11.70 -2.62
CA LYS A 82 19.62 12.33 -3.73
C LYS A 82 19.00 12.03 -5.10
N ARG A 83 17.97 11.17 -5.15
CA ARG A 83 17.29 10.68 -6.36
C ARG A 83 15.76 10.83 -6.30
N PRO A 84 15.20 12.03 -6.04
CA PRO A 84 13.76 12.19 -5.84
C PRO A 84 12.93 11.75 -7.05
N SER A 85 13.50 11.77 -8.26
CA SER A 85 12.84 11.28 -9.48
C SER A 85 12.68 9.75 -9.54
N GLN A 86 13.42 9.01 -8.70
CA GLN A 86 13.36 7.54 -8.58
C GLN A 86 12.59 7.08 -7.35
N VAL A 87 11.89 7.97 -6.65
CA VAL A 87 11.05 7.64 -5.49
C VAL A 87 9.59 7.60 -5.90
N ILE A 88 8.86 6.55 -5.46
CA ILE A 88 7.46 6.31 -5.82
C ILE A 88 6.70 5.59 -4.69
N GLY A 89 5.39 5.79 -4.60
CA GLY A 89 4.52 4.99 -3.75
C GLY A 89 4.03 3.72 -4.47
N MET A 90 4.05 2.59 -3.76
CA MET A 90 3.42 1.33 -4.16
C MET A 90 2.53 0.86 -3.03
N HIS A 91 1.32 1.42 -2.94
CA HIS A 91 0.38 1.12 -1.87
C HIS A 91 -0.45 -0.12 -2.20
N PHE A 92 -0.08 -1.23 -1.57
CA PHE A 92 -0.77 -2.51 -1.68
C PHE A 92 -1.93 -2.59 -0.68
N MET A 93 -3.06 -3.13 -1.13
CA MET A 93 -4.20 -3.39 -0.25
C MET A 93 -4.03 -4.69 0.52
N ASN A 94 -4.37 -4.69 1.80
CA ASN A 94 -4.30 -5.87 2.67
C ASN A 94 -5.59 -6.71 2.56
N PRO A 95 -5.51 -8.05 2.42
CA PRO A 95 -4.32 -8.93 2.31
C PRO A 95 -3.69 -8.89 0.91
N VAL A 96 -2.41 -8.58 0.83
CA VAL A 96 -1.70 -8.39 -0.44
C VAL A 96 -1.86 -9.55 -1.45
N PRO A 97 -1.84 -10.84 -1.07
CA PRO A 97 -2.00 -11.93 -2.03
C PRO A 97 -3.40 -12.01 -2.67
N ILE A 98 -4.41 -11.40 -2.05
CA ILE A 98 -5.82 -11.49 -2.46
C ILE A 98 -6.26 -10.24 -3.21
N MET A 99 -5.94 -9.07 -2.64
CA MET A 99 -6.37 -7.78 -3.17
C MET A 99 -5.61 -7.45 -4.45
N LYS A 100 -6.35 -7.07 -5.49
CA LYS A 100 -5.76 -6.82 -6.81
C LYS A 100 -5.20 -5.41 -6.98
N LEU A 101 -5.77 -4.42 -6.29
CA LEU A 101 -5.38 -3.02 -6.45
C LEU A 101 -3.96 -2.76 -5.92
N VAL A 102 -3.21 -1.97 -6.68
CA VAL A 102 -2.03 -1.24 -6.21
C VAL A 102 -2.22 0.22 -6.60
N GLU A 103 -2.31 1.12 -5.64
CA GLU A 103 -2.18 2.53 -5.93
C GLU A 103 -0.69 2.83 -6.18
N VAL A 104 -0.39 3.35 -7.36
CA VAL A 104 0.95 3.80 -7.75
C VAL A 104 0.99 5.31 -7.59
N ILE A 105 1.58 5.78 -6.48
CA ILE A 105 1.51 7.18 -6.08
C ILE A 105 2.73 7.93 -6.59
N ARG A 106 2.48 8.92 -7.44
CA ARG A 106 3.52 9.82 -7.96
C ARG A 106 3.78 10.96 -7.00
N GLY A 107 4.97 11.00 -6.43
CA GLY A 107 5.48 12.22 -5.79
C GLY A 107 5.75 13.32 -6.83
N PHE A 108 5.90 14.56 -6.37
CA PHE A 108 6.09 15.72 -7.26
C PHE A 108 7.26 15.55 -8.23
N ALA A 109 8.35 14.94 -7.82
CA ALA A 109 9.55 14.74 -8.63
C ALA A 109 9.61 13.37 -9.34
N THR A 110 8.69 12.45 -9.07
CA THR A 110 8.71 11.10 -9.66
C THR A 110 8.66 11.17 -11.18
N SER A 111 9.63 10.53 -11.86
CA SER A 111 9.70 10.55 -13.32
C SER A 111 8.65 9.66 -13.97
N ASP A 112 8.24 10.00 -15.21
CA ASP A 112 7.32 9.18 -16.01
C ASP A 112 7.87 7.78 -16.27
N ALA A 113 9.19 7.65 -16.45
CA ALA A 113 9.87 6.39 -16.67
C ALA A 113 9.70 5.46 -15.45
N VAL A 114 9.93 5.98 -14.24
CA VAL A 114 9.73 5.22 -12.98
C VAL A 114 8.27 4.84 -12.79
N CYS A 115 7.34 5.75 -13.02
CA CYS A 115 5.91 5.46 -12.95
C CYS A 115 5.53 4.33 -13.92
N SER A 116 5.93 4.42 -15.18
CA SER A 116 5.65 3.41 -16.21
C SER A 116 6.24 2.04 -15.88
N GLN A 117 7.46 2.00 -15.33
CA GLN A 117 8.10 0.76 -14.90
C GLN A 117 7.33 0.09 -13.76
N ILE A 118 6.93 0.86 -12.74
CA ILE A 118 6.18 0.33 -11.59
C ILE A 118 4.76 -0.08 -11.98
N MET A 119 4.10 0.65 -12.89
CA MET A 119 2.81 0.23 -13.46
C MET A 119 2.94 -1.13 -14.17
N SER A 120 3.94 -1.27 -15.05
CA SER A 120 4.18 -2.52 -15.78
C SER A 120 4.55 -3.68 -14.84
N LEU A 121 5.41 -3.43 -13.85
CA LEU A 121 5.77 -4.43 -12.84
C LEU A 121 4.54 -4.90 -12.07
N SER A 122 3.68 -3.99 -11.64
CA SER A 122 2.47 -4.32 -10.89
C SER A 122 1.51 -5.18 -11.73
N GLN A 123 1.37 -4.88 -13.04
CA GLN A 123 0.59 -5.71 -13.97
C GLN A 123 1.20 -7.13 -14.10
N ASN A 124 2.52 -7.22 -14.23
CA ASN A 124 3.22 -8.52 -14.31
C ASN A 124 3.08 -9.35 -13.03
N LEU A 125 2.88 -8.70 -11.88
CA LEU A 125 2.54 -9.36 -10.62
C LEU A 125 1.07 -9.81 -10.53
N GLY A 126 0.27 -9.62 -11.60
CA GLY A 126 -1.15 -9.96 -11.63
C GLY A 126 -2.02 -8.98 -10.86
N LYS A 127 -1.51 -7.77 -10.59
CA LYS A 127 -2.25 -6.68 -9.95
C LYS A 127 -2.91 -5.77 -10.98
N THR A 128 -3.81 -4.93 -10.49
CA THR A 128 -4.42 -3.81 -11.24
C THR A 128 -3.83 -2.53 -10.68
N PRO A 129 -2.77 -1.98 -11.27
CA PRO A 129 -2.21 -0.72 -10.82
C PRO A 129 -3.08 0.45 -11.26
N THR A 130 -3.18 1.46 -10.41
CA THR A 130 -3.86 2.73 -10.70
C THR A 130 -2.92 3.86 -10.32
N GLU A 131 -2.60 4.72 -11.29
CA GLU A 131 -1.77 5.90 -11.05
C GLU A 131 -2.55 6.94 -10.25
N VAL A 132 -1.93 7.48 -9.21
CA VAL A 132 -2.51 8.44 -8.27
C VAL A 132 -1.49 9.52 -7.96
N ASN A 133 -1.94 10.76 -7.81
CA ASN A 133 -1.09 11.85 -7.34
C ASN A 133 -0.90 11.80 -5.82
N ASP A 134 0.22 12.36 -5.36
CA ASP A 134 0.58 12.45 -3.95
C ASP A 134 -0.25 13.53 -3.24
N TYR A 135 -1.44 13.14 -2.81
CA TYR A 135 -2.35 13.95 -1.98
C TYR A 135 -2.67 13.24 -0.66
N PRO A 136 -3.03 13.97 0.41
CA PRO A 136 -3.41 13.36 1.69
C PRO A 136 -4.50 12.30 1.53
N GLY A 137 -4.21 11.08 2.01
CA GLY A 137 -5.09 9.92 1.92
C GLY A 137 -5.12 9.25 0.55
N PHE A 138 -4.30 9.70 -0.42
CA PHE A 138 -4.29 9.24 -1.81
C PHE A 138 -5.71 9.23 -2.40
N ILE A 139 -6.17 8.14 -3.04
CA ILE A 139 -7.59 8.02 -3.45
C ILE A 139 -8.37 7.16 -2.46
N ALA A 140 -7.82 6.00 -2.06
CA ALA A 140 -8.54 5.05 -1.24
C ALA A 140 -8.98 5.68 0.09
N ASN A 141 -8.04 6.17 0.88
CA ASN A 141 -8.34 6.72 2.20
C ASN A 141 -9.04 8.07 2.12
N ARG A 142 -8.74 8.88 1.10
CA ARG A 142 -9.40 10.18 0.90
C ARG A 142 -10.91 10.07 0.70
N ILE A 143 -11.38 8.95 0.14
CA ILE A 143 -12.81 8.69 -0.05
C ILE A 143 -13.35 7.85 1.11
N LEU A 144 -12.63 6.82 1.50
CA LEU A 144 -13.08 5.85 2.49
C LEU A 144 -13.27 6.48 3.88
N MET A 145 -12.30 7.27 4.36
CA MET A 145 -12.38 7.84 5.72
C MET A 145 -13.55 8.82 5.88
N PRO A 146 -13.81 9.77 4.97
CA PRO A 146 -15.02 10.59 5.03
C PRO A 146 -16.31 9.77 4.94
N MET A 147 -16.36 8.71 4.14
CA MET A 147 -17.53 7.83 4.05
C MET A 147 -17.80 7.11 5.38
N ILE A 148 -16.77 6.58 6.03
CA ILE A 148 -16.89 5.95 7.35
C ILE A 148 -17.32 7.00 8.39
N ASN A 149 -16.70 8.16 8.38
CA ASN A 149 -17.01 9.24 9.31
C ASN A 149 -18.48 9.70 9.17
N GLU A 150 -18.97 9.85 7.94
CA GLU A 150 -20.36 10.21 7.68
C GLU A 150 -21.34 9.12 8.14
N ALA A 151 -20.98 7.86 7.98
CA ALA A 151 -21.78 6.76 8.51
C ALA A 151 -21.85 6.78 10.05
N ILE A 152 -20.75 7.15 10.73
CA ILE A 152 -20.71 7.32 12.18
C ILE A 152 -21.59 8.53 12.60
N TYR A 153 -21.54 9.65 11.87
CA TYR A 153 -22.41 10.79 12.13
C TYR A 153 -23.89 10.43 11.93
N SER A 154 -24.23 9.70 10.87
CA SER A 154 -25.60 9.24 10.65
C SER A 154 -26.12 8.36 11.79
N LEU A 155 -25.27 7.53 12.38
CA LEU A 155 -25.59 6.75 13.57
C LEU A 155 -25.78 7.66 14.80
N TYR A 156 -24.86 8.60 15.01
CA TYR A 156 -24.89 9.55 16.13
C TYR A 156 -26.14 10.44 16.12
N GLU A 157 -26.52 10.92 14.96
CA GLU A 157 -27.70 11.76 14.75
C GLU A 157 -29.04 10.98 14.80
N GLY A 158 -28.98 9.66 14.90
CA GLY A 158 -30.16 8.81 14.97
C GLY A 158 -30.91 8.65 13.66
N VAL A 159 -30.24 8.86 12.51
CA VAL A 159 -30.83 8.67 11.18
C VAL A 159 -31.25 7.21 11.00
N ALA A 160 -30.39 6.25 11.41
CA ALA A 160 -30.69 4.83 11.41
C ALA A 160 -29.75 4.10 12.39
N GLY A 161 -30.03 2.82 12.67
CA GLY A 161 -29.16 1.95 13.44
C GLY A 161 -28.00 1.42 12.60
N VAL A 162 -27.03 0.77 13.27
CA VAL A 162 -25.82 0.21 12.63
C VAL A 162 -26.19 -0.77 11.50
N SER A 163 -27.11 -1.67 11.76
CA SER A 163 -27.54 -2.70 10.80
C SER A 163 -28.19 -2.08 9.55
N GLU A 164 -29.00 -1.06 9.74
CA GLU A 164 -29.75 -0.38 8.69
C GLU A 164 -28.79 0.41 7.80
N ILE A 165 -27.84 1.17 8.38
CA ILE A 165 -26.81 1.92 7.63
C ILE A 165 -26.02 0.96 6.76
N ASP A 166 -25.49 -0.11 7.34
CA ASP A 166 -24.70 -1.09 6.59
C ASP A 166 -25.51 -1.82 5.52
N THR A 167 -26.76 -2.14 5.81
CA THR A 167 -27.66 -2.80 4.84
C THR A 167 -27.95 -1.90 3.65
N VAL A 168 -28.27 -0.63 3.87
CA VAL A 168 -28.52 0.34 2.79
C VAL A 168 -27.29 0.48 1.89
N MET A 169 -26.10 0.60 2.48
CA MET A 169 -24.87 0.74 1.69
C MET A 169 -24.52 -0.54 0.93
N LYS A 170 -24.75 -1.71 1.52
CA LYS A 170 -24.51 -3.01 0.86
C LYS A 170 -25.51 -3.26 -0.28
N LEU A 171 -26.80 -3.09 -0.03
CA LEU A 171 -27.83 -3.48 -0.99
C LEU A 171 -28.23 -2.35 -1.92
N GLY A 172 -28.24 -1.10 -1.44
CA GLY A 172 -28.61 0.07 -2.22
C GLY A 172 -27.45 0.63 -3.05
N MET A 173 -26.22 0.62 -2.51
CA MET A 173 -25.03 1.17 -3.17
C MET A 173 -24.07 0.09 -3.69
N ALA A 174 -24.45 -1.19 -3.60
CA ALA A 174 -23.65 -2.35 -4.05
C ALA A 174 -22.27 -2.45 -3.42
N HIS A 175 -22.10 -1.97 -2.19
CA HIS A 175 -20.84 -2.14 -1.46
C HIS A 175 -20.70 -3.59 -0.97
N PRO A 176 -19.51 -4.18 -1.05
CA PRO A 176 -19.31 -5.56 -0.58
C PRO A 176 -19.43 -5.68 0.95
N MET A 177 -19.22 -4.57 1.66
CA MET A 177 -19.30 -4.43 3.11
C MET A 177 -19.87 -3.05 3.44
N GLY A 178 -20.70 -2.96 4.49
CA GLY A 178 -21.17 -1.66 4.95
C GLY A 178 -20.06 -0.84 5.62
N PRO A 179 -20.18 0.49 5.67
CA PRO A 179 -19.11 1.37 6.16
C PRO A 179 -18.78 1.18 7.64
N LEU A 180 -19.76 0.89 8.49
CA LEU A 180 -19.54 0.66 9.93
C LEU A 180 -18.89 -0.71 10.17
N GLN A 181 -19.36 -1.76 9.47
CA GLN A 181 -18.74 -3.08 9.47
C GLN A 181 -17.29 -3.01 8.94
N LEU A 182 -17.03 -2.19 7.92
CA LEU A 182 -15.69 -2.01 7.36
C LEU A 182 -14.77 -1.27 8.33
N ALA A 183 -15.28 -0.26 9.03
CA ALA A 183 -14.54 0.46 10.06
C ALA A 183 -14.13 -0.46 11.21
N ASP A 184 -15.03 -1.32 11.67
CA ASP A 184 -14.75 -2.33 12.70
C ASP A 184 -13.72 -3.36 12.22
N PHE A 185 -13.82 -3.79 10.96
CA PHE A 185 -12.86 -4.73 10.34
C PHE A 185 -11.45 -4.13 10.17
N ILE A 186 -11.34 -2.84 9.83
CA ILE A 186 -10.06 -2.12 9.73
C ILE A 186 -9.47 -1.90 11.13
N GLY A 187 -10.30 -1.60 12.09
CA GLY A 187 -9.96 -1.13 13.42
C GLY A 187 -10.15 0.38 13.56
N LEU A 188 -10.91 0.82 14.56
CA LEU A 188 -11.21 2.24 14.77
C LEU A 188 -9.97 3.07 15.11
N ASP A 189 -9.00 2.47 15.80
CA ASP A 189 -7.69 3.06 16.09
C ASP A 189 -6.88 3.31 14.80
N VAL A 190 -6.93 2.38 13.85
CA VAL A 190 -6.33 2.53 12.52
C VAL A 190 -7.04 3.62 11.72
N CYS A 191 -8.38 3.61 11.69
CA CYS A 191 -9.16 4.66 11.03
C CYS A 191 -8.84 6.06 11.56
N LEU A 192 -8.65 6.18 12.87
CA LEU A 192 -8.30 7.45 13.53
C LEU A 192 -6.87 7.92 13.22
N SER A 193 -5.96 7.01 12.89
CA SER A 193 -4.56 7.32 12.61
C SER A 193 -4.29 7.72 11.15
N ILE A 194 -5.26 7.48 10.26
CA ILE A 194 -5.22 7.84 8.84
C ILE A 194 -5.72 9.27 8.64
#